data_cc25d8ace9bcf3d7ad685d43c49adfec
#
_entry.id   cc25d8ace9bcf3d7ad685d43c49adfec
#
_cell.length_a   1.000
_cell.length_b   1.000
_cell.length_c   1.000
_cell.angle_alpha   90.00
_cell.angle_beta   90.00
_cell.angle_gamma   90.00
#
_symmetry.space_group_name_H-M   'P 1'
#
loop_
_entity.id
_entity.type
_entity.pdbx_description
1 polymer ?
#
loop_
_entity_poly.entity_id
_entity_poly.type
_entity_poly.pdbx_seq_one_letter_code
_entity_poly.pdbx_strand_id
1 'polypeptide(L)'
;HQLKAKRWIHWILLGIIVLMLLAINGINAGIGFIARDLTNALVQREQDGFYRILAIYASCFIFALPIRALQIFFTLKLSIIWREWLSKSLISQYLTNRAYFKLNPNDEQATDVDNPDQRISEDTKSFTEQSLTFTIGIFDAILTFSLNILILYTISRTLTFSLFTFAALASSLLIYAGKRLVKINFDQLRYEADFRYGLVHIRNNSEAIAFYSGEYPENV
;
A
#
# COMPACT_ATOMS: atom_id res chain seq x y z
N HIS A 1 -7.08 22.35 23.99
CA HIS A 1 -6.97 21.18 24.87
C HIS A 1 -7.37 19.86 24.17
N GLN A 2 -8.38 19.84 23.30
CA GLN A 2 -8.83 18.63 22.56
C GLN A 2 -7.80 18.11 21.55
N LEU A 3 -6.98 18.96 20.93
CA LEU A 3 -5.95 18.56 19.97
C LEU A 3 -4.77 17.78 20.61
N LYS A 4 -4.45 18.07 21.87
CA LYS A 4 -3.39 17.32 22.60
C LYS A 4 -3.85 15.91 22.98
N ALA A 5 -5.09 15.74 23.40
CA ALA A 5 -5.65 14.43 23.76
C ALA A 5 -5.73 13.49 22.52
N LYS A 6 -6.06 14.02 21.32
CA LYS A 6 -6.06 13.23 20.08
C LYS A 6 -4.66 12.76 19.65
N ARG A 7 -3.60 13.50 19.95
CA ARG A 7 -2.21 13.13 19.59
C ARG A 7 -1.77 11.79 20.18
N TRP A 8 -2.16 11.49 21.42
CA TRP A 8 -1.83 10.23 22.09
C TRP A 8 -2.48 9.02 21.43
N ILE A 9 -3.69 9.19 20.88
CA ILE A 9 -4.42 8.11 20.21
C ILE A 9 -3.64 7.60 19.00
N HIS A 10 -3.02 8.51 18.21
CA HIS A 10 -2.22 8.12 17.05
C HIS A 10 -1.01 7.27 17.44
N TRP A 11 -0.28 7.68 18.50
CA TRP A 11 0.88 6.95 19.00
C TRP A 11 0.50 5.60 19.59
N ILE A 12 -0.62 5.53 20.33
CA ILE A 12 -1.15 4.27 20.87
C ILE A 12 -1.54 3.32 19.73
N LEU A 13 -2.27 3.79 18.72
CA LEU A 13 -2.66 2.96 17.58
C LEU A 13 -1.44 2.47 16.81
N LEU A 14 -0.47 3.34 16.57
CA LEU A 14 0.77 2.96 15.91
C LEU A 14 1.55 1.92 16.75
N GLY A 15 1.64 2.10 18.07
CA GLY A 15 2.24 1.13 18.97
C GLY A 15 1.55 -0.24 18.93
N ILE A 16 0.21 -0.26 18.90
CA ILE A 16 -0.58 -1.49 18.77
C ILE A 16 -0.29 -2.17 17.43
N ILE A 17 -0.26 -1.41 16.32
CA ILE A 17 0.04 -1.97 14.98
C ILE A 17 1.44 -2.58 14.97
N VAL A 18 2.46 -1.89 15.49
CA VAL A 18 3.83 -2.41 15.59
C VAL A 18 3.89 -3.69 16.41
N LEU A 19 3.22 -3.72 17.56
CA LEU A 19 3.17 -4.89 18.43
C LEU A 19 2.50 -6.08 17.72
N MET A 20 1.43 -5.84 16.97
CA MET A 20 0.78 -6.87 16.16
C MET A 20 1.68 -7.37 15.02
N LEU A 21 2.43 -6.50 14.37
CA LEU A 21 3.41 -6.90 13.36
C LEU A 21 4.51 -7.78 13.95
N LEU A 22 5.01 -7.43 15.13
CA LEU A 22 5.99 -8.25 15.84
C LEU A 22 5.42 -9.63 16.20
N ALA A 23 4.18 -9.67 16.69
CA ALA A 23 3.50 -10.92 17.03
C ALA A 23 3.28 -11.81 15.77
N ILE A 24 2.80 -11.25 14.66
CA ILE A 24 2.60 -11.98 13.40
C ILE A 24 3.93 -12.53 12.87
N ASN A 25 4.98 -11.71 12.85
CA ASN A 25 6.29 -12.13 12.39
C ASN A 25 6.91 -13.19 13.31
N GLY A 26 6.70 -13.09 14.62
CA GLY A 26 7.10 -14.12 15.57
C GLY A 26 6.37 -15.46 15.35
N ILE A 27 5.06 -15.41 15.12
CA ILE A 27 4.27 -16.62 14.78
C ILE A 27 4.77 -17.22 13.46
N ASN A 28 4.99 -16.41 12.41
CA ASN A 28 5.49 -16.88 11.12
C ASN A 28 6.87 -17.54 11.23
N ALA A 29 7.77 -16.98 12.04
CA ALA A 29 9.06 -17.60 12.34
C ALA A 29 8.88 -18.95 13.05
N GLY A 30 7.98 -19.03 14.04
CA GLY A 30 7.64 -20.27 14.74
C GLY A 30 7.04 -21.33 13.83
N ILE A 31 6.17 -20.94 12.91
CA ILE A 31 5.58 -21.82 11.89
C ILE A 31 6.67 -22.53 11.07
N GLY A 32 7.76 -21.83 10.71
CA GLY A 32 8.87 -22.41 9.99
C GLY A 32 9.54 -23.58 10.73
N PHE A 33 9.75 -23.44 12.04
CA PHE A 33 10.30 -24.51 12.89
C PHE A 33 9.32 -25.67 13.05
N ILE A 34 8.04 -25.38 13.28
CA ILE A 34 6.98 -26.40 13.43
C ILE A 34 6.80 -27.18 12.12
N ALA A 35 6.85 -26.52 10.96
CA ALA A 35 6.78 -27.16 9.64
C ALA A 35 7.95 -28.14 9.41
N ARG A 36 9.17 -27.77 9.85
CA ARG A 36 10.32 -28.67 9.80
C ARG A 36 10.06 -29.92 10.66
N ASP A 37 9.61 -29.72 11.90
CA ASP A 37 9.37 -30.83 12.83
C ASP A 37 8.23 -31.74 12.34
N LEU A 38 7.18 -31.15 11.72
CA LEU A 38 6.10 -31.88 11.06
C LEU A 38 6.64 -32.77 9.91
N THR A 39 7.53 -32.21 9.08
CA THR A 39 8.17 -32.96 7.99
C THR A 39 9.04 -34.08 8.52
N ASN A 40 9.79 -33.86 9.59
CA ASN A 40 10.62 -34.89 10.22
C ASN A 40 9.77 -36.03 10.79
N ALA A 41 8.68 -35.73 11.50
CA ALA A 41 7.75 -36.75 12.02
C ALA A 41 7.13 -37.59 10.89
N LEU A 42 6.80 -36.95 9.74
CA LEU A 42 6.30 -37.65 8.57
C LEU A 42 7.34 -38.60 7.96
N VAL A 43 8.59 -38.17 7.83
CA VAL A 43 9.70 -39.00 7.30
C VAL A 43 10.00 -40.17 8.23
N GLN A 44 9.94 -39.93 9.54
CA GLN A 44 10.16 -40.98 10.57
C GLN A 44 8.95 -41.90 10.74
N ARG A 45 7.82 -41.64 10.07
CA ARG A 45 6.55 -42.39 10.17
C ARG A 45 6.01 -42.48 11.61
N GLU A 46 6.27 -41.46 12.42
CA GLU A 46 5.80 -41.37 13.79
C GLU A 46 4.40 -40.75 13.82
N GLN A 47 3.36 -41.59 13.90
CA GLN A 47 1.97 -41.15 13.79
C GLN A 47 1.55 -40.23 14.93
N ASP A 48 1.84 -40.57 16.18
CA ASP A 48 1.44 -39.77 17.35
C ASP A 48 2.12 -38.42 17.39
N GLY A 49 3.42 -38.36 17.07
CA GLY A 49 4.19 -37.14 16.92
C GLY A 49 3.65 -36.25 15.83
N PHE A 50 3.32 -36.83 14.67
CA PHE A 50 2.76 -36.10 13.53
C PHE A 50 1.44 -35.41 13.87
N TYR A 51 0.45 -36.12 14.44
CA TYR A 51 -0.85 -35.52 14.78
C TYR A 51 -0.73 -34.41 15.84
N ARG A 52 0.15 -34.59 16.82
CA ARG A 52 0.42 -33.58 17.85
C ARG A 52 1.00 -32.33 17.23
N ILE A 53 2.02 -32.46 16.37
CA ILE A 53 2.67 -31.29 15.72
C ILE A 53 1.70 -30.65 14.73
N LEU A 54 0.88 -31.42 14.02
CA LEU A 54 -0.16 -30.91 13.13
C LEU A 54 -1.19 -30.05 13.87
N ALA A 55 -1.61 -30.47 15.06
CA ALA A 55 -2.53 -29.69 15.90
C ALA A 55 -1.90 -28.36 16.33
N ILE A 56 -0.62 -28.37 16.72
CA ILE A 56 0.12 -27.15 17.04
C ILE A 56 0.23 -26.24 15.81
N TYR A 57 0.56 -26.81 14.65
CA TYR A 57 0.64 -26.08 13.38
C TYR A 57 -0.68 -25.39 13.02
N ALA A 58 -1.79 -26.15 13.12
CA ALA A 58 -3.13 -25.61 12.88
C ALA A 58 -3.51 -24.50 13.88
N SER A 59 -3.14 -24.66 15.17
CA SER A 59 -3.42 -23.63 16.18
C SER A 59 -2.71 -22.31 15.90
N CYS A 60 -1.51 -22.33 15.31
CA CYS A 60 -0.81 -21.10 14.92
C CYS A 60 -1.63 -20.26 13.94
N PHE A 61 -2.32 -20.88 12.97
CA PHE A 61 -3.20 -20.16 12.04
C PHE A 61 -4.45 -19.60 12.72
N ILE A 62 -5.03 -20.37 13.66
CA ILE A 62 -6.21 -19.91 14.42
C ILE A 62 -5.89 -18.61 15.17
N PHE A 63 -4.68 -18.47 15.69
CA PHE A 63 -4.26 -17.23 16.37
C PHE A 63 -3.74 -16.15 15.40
N ALA A 64 -3.03 -16.53 14.35
CA ALA A 64 -2.46 -15.58 13.40
C ALA A 64 -3.55 -14.80 12.63
N LEU A 65 -4.62 -15.46 12.19
CA LEU A 65 -5.69 -14.83 11.40
C LEU A 65 -6.41 -13.71 12.14
N PRO A 66 -6.88 -13.86 13.40
CA PRO A 66 -7.47 -12.76 14.15
C PRO A 66 -6.51 -11.59 14.38
N ILE A 67 -5.24 -11.88 14.69
CA ILE A 67 -4.22 -10.84 14.90
C ILE A 67 -4.04 -10.04 13.60
N ARG A 68 -3.97 -10.71 12.45
CA ARG A 68 -3.86 -10.05 11.14
C ARG A 68 -5.10 -9.20 10.82
N ALA A 69 -6.29 -9.72 11.07
CA ALA A 69 -7.54 -8.98 10.88
C ALA A 69 -7.59 -7.71 11.77
N LEU A 70 -7.21 -7.83 13.03
CA LEU A 70 -7.13 -6.70 13.94
C LEU A 70 -6.06 -5.69 13.51
N GLN A 71 -4.92 -6.13 13.02
CA GLN A 71 -3.86 -5.25 12.50
C GLN A 71 -4.38 -4.42 11.31
N ILE A 72 -5.09 -5.05 10.37
CA ILE A 72 -5.72 -4.34 9.24
C ILE A 72 -6.75 -3.34 9.74
N PHE A 73 -7.62 -3.73 10.68
CA PHE A 73 -8.62 -2.86 11.28
C PHE A 73 -8.00 -1.62 11.92
N PHE A 74 -6.96 -1.79 12.75
CA PHE A 74 -6.30 -0.65 13.39
C PHE A 74 -5.55 0.23 12.40
N THR A 75 -4.99 -0.35 11.33
CA THR A 75 -4.36 0.41 10.23
C THR A 75 -5.40 1.30 9.53
N LEU A 76 -6.54 0.75 9.15
CA LEU A 76 -7.63 1.52 8.53
C LEU A 76 -8.16 2.60 9.47
N LYS A 77 -8.33 2.28 10.74
CA LYS A 77 -8.76 3.27 11.76
C LYS A 77 -7.76 4.42 11.89
N LEU A 78 -6.47 4.13 11.91
CA LEU A 78 -5.42 5.15 11.95
C LEU A 78 -5.43 6.02 10.68
N SER A 79 -5.63 5.43 9.51
CA SER A 79 -5.76 6.14 8.23
C SER A 79 -6.93 7.12 8.25
N ILE A 80 -8.10 6.70 8.73
CA ILE A 80 -9.28 7.56 8.83
C ILE A 80 -9.04 8.75 9.78
N ILE A 81 -8.42 8.51 10.93
CA ILE A 81 -8.12 9.57 11.90
C ILE A 81 -7.10 10.55 11.32
N TRP A 82 -6.08 10.06 10.61
CA TRP A 82 -5.09 10.90 9.95
C TRP A 82 -5.72 11.73 8.82
N ARG A 83 -6.57 11.10 8.01
CA ARG A 83 -7.34 11.79 6.97
C ARG A 83 -8.23 12.90 7.54
N GLU A 84 -8.96 12.62 8.63
CA GLU A 84 -9.79 13.63 9.30
C GLU A 84 -8.97 14.86 9.72
N TRP A 85 -7.82 14.62 10.31
CA TRP A 85 -6.91 15.69 10.73
C TRP A 85 -6.38 16.49 9.52
N LEU A 86 -5.91 15.79 8.49
CA LEU A 86 -5.33 16.43 7.30
C LEU A 86 -6.38 17.23 6.52
N SER A 87 -7.56 16.65 6.28
CA SER A 87 -8.66 17.34 5.59
C SER A 87 -9.11 18.59 6.36
N LYS A 88 -9.24 18.52 7.68
CA LYS A 88 -9.57 19.70 8.51
C LYS A 88 -8.50 20.79 8.42
N SER A 89 -7.23 20.40 8.40
CA SER A 89 -6.12 21.35 8.26
C SER A 89 -6.14 22.03 6.90
N LEU A 90 -6.35 21.28 5.82
CA LEU A 90 -6.42 21.81 4.46
C LEU A 90 -7.65 22.71 4.26
N ILE A 91 -8.81 22.32 4.75
CA ILE A 91 -10.04 23.15 4.70
C ILE A 91 -9.80 24.47 5.44
N SER A 92 -9.18 24.44 6.62
CA SER A 92 -8.85 25.65 7.36
C SER A 92 -7.92 26.57 6.58
N GLN A 93 -6.90 26.03 5.90
CA GLN A 93 -6.00 26.82 5.05
C GLN A 93 -6.71 27.36 3.81
N TYR A 94 -7.57 26.55 3.18
CA TYR A 94 -8.34 26.93 2.00
C TYR A 94 -9.29 28.09 2.28
N LEU A 95 -9.87 28.15 3.49
CA LEU A 95 -10.75 29.24 3.93
C LEU A 95 -9.96 30.47 4.41
N THR A 96 -8.67 30.33 4.77
CA THR A 96 -7.85 31.43 5.27
C THR A 96 -7.41 32.34 4.11
N ASN A 97 -7.35 33.64 4.34
CA ASN A 97 -6.89 34.64 3.37
C ASN A 97 -7.62 34.62 2.01
N ARG A 98 -8.85 34.13 2.00
CA ARG A 98 -9.66 34.00 0.77
C ARG A 98 -8.98 33.13 -0.30
N ALA A 99 -8.23 32.09 0.10
CA ALA A 99 -7.54 31.20 -0.83
C ALA A 99 -8.52 30.50 -1.80
N TYR A 100 -9.73 30.16 -1.33
CA TYR A 100 -10.80 29.62 -2.17
C TYR A 100 -11.19 30.53 -3.34
N PHE A 101 -11.05 31.84 -3.19
CA PHE A 101 -11.31 32.80 -4.26
C PHE A 101 -10.12 32.91 -5.24
N LYS A 102 -8.90 32.91 -4.71
CA LYS A 102 -7.67 33.00 -5.52
C LYS A 102 -7.37 31.73 -6.31
N LEU A 103 -7.89 30.58 -5.88
CA LEU A 103 -7.74 29.27 -6.53
C LEU A 103 -8.96 28.93 -7.40
N ASN A 104 -9.75 29.93 -7.82
CA ASN A 104 -10.91 29.69 -8.67
C ASN A 104 -10.43 29.30 -10.09
N PRO A 105 -10.77 28.10 -10.60
CA PRO A 105 -10.32 27.64 -11.92
C PRO A 105 -10.84 28.47 -13.11
N ASN A 106 -11.81 29.35 -12.88
CA ASN A 106 -12.35 30.24 -13.91
C ASN A 106 -11.57 31.56 -14.05
N ASP A 107 -10.49 31.75 -13.29
CA ASP A 107 -9.68 32.96 -13.33
C ASP A 107 -8.45 32.70 -14.22
N GLU A 108 -8.25 33.46 -15.31
CA GLU A 108 -7.10 33.31 -16.24
C GLU A 108 -5.73 33.49 -15.57
N GLN A 109 -5.70 34.01 -14.33
CA GLN A 109 -4.50 34.15 -13.49
C GLN A 109 -4.38 33.03 -12.43
N ALA A 110 -5.18 31.95 -12.55
CA ALA A 110 -5.19 30.89 -11.57
C ALA A 110 -3.82 30.19 -11.47
N THR A 111 -3.41 29.99 -10.24
CA THR A 111 -2.22 29.22 -9.87
C THR A 111 -2.34 27.76 -10.37
N ASP A 112 -1.20 27.06 -10.56
CA ASP A 112 -1.05 25.65 -11.00
C ASP A 112 -1.86 24.60 -10.22
N VAL A 113 -2.76 24.97 -9.32
CA VAL A 113 -3.58 24.06 -8.52
C VAL A 113 -4.93 23.87 -9.18
N ASP A 114 -5.05 22.78 -9.92
CA ASP A 114 -6.30 22.32 -10.53
C ASP A 114 -7.20 21.63 -9.48
N ASN A 115 -8.51 21.96 -9.52
CA ASN A 115 -9.58 21.33 -8.71
C ASN A 115 -9.25 21.17 -7.21
N PRO A 116 -9.16 22.28 -6.43
CA PRO A 116 -8.79 22.24 -5.01
C PRO A 116 -9.73 21.38 -4.14
N ASP A 117 -11.01 21.30 -4.50
CA ASP A 117 -12.03 20.46 -3.87
C ASP A 117 -11.71 18.97 -4.01
N GLN A 118 -11.31 18.51 -5.20
CA GLN A 118 -10.85 17.15 -5.46
C GLN A 118 -9.56 16.83 -4.69
N ARG A 119 -8.59 17.77 -4.66
CA ARG A 119 -7.36 17.61 -3.88
C ARG A 119 -7.63 17.41 -2.39
N ILE A 120 -8.55 18.20 -1.81
CA ILE A 120 -8.91 18.10 -0.39
C ILE A 120 -9.71 16.82 -0.08
N SER A 121 -10.55 16.35 -1.00
CA SER A 121 -11.44 15.21 -0.78
C SER A 121 -10.80 13.87 -1.16
N GLU A 122 -10.34 13.72 -2.40
CA GLU A 122 -9.88 12.42 -2.97
C GLU A 122 -8.39 12.20 -2.77
N ASP A 123 -7.54 13.20 -3.10
CA ASP A 123 -6.10 13.04 -2.98
C ASP A 123 -5.69 12.85 -1.53
N THR A 124 -6.33 13.55 -0.59
CA THR A 124 -6.09 13.38 0.84
C THR A 124 -6.41 11.95 1.31
N LYS A 125 -7.49 11.35 0.79
CA LYS A 125 -7.84 9.95 1.08
C LYS A 125 -6.76 9.02 0.56
N SER A 126 -6.46 9.11 -0.72
CA SER A 126 -5.46 8.25 -1.37
C SER A 126 -4.09 8.40 -0.74
N PHE A 127 -3.66 9.62 -0.42
CA PHE A 127 -2.40 9.89 0.25
C PHE A 127 -2.31 9.24 1.62
N THR A 128 -3.31 9.41 2.48
CA THR A 128 -3.27 8.86 3.85
C THR A 128 -3.32 7.34 3.85
N GLU A 129 -4.14 6.71 3.00
CA GLU A 129 -4.26 5.26 2.88
C GLU A 129 -2.97 4.65 2.32
N GLN A 130 -2.44 5.19 1.21
CA GLN A 130 -1.25 4.64 0.57
C GLN A 130 0.02 4.87 1.37
N SER A 131 0.22 6.08 1.93
CA SER A 131 1.39 6.38 2.74
C SER A 131 1.47 5.49 3.98
N LEU A 132 0.34 5.24 4.64
CA LEU A 132 0.31 4.38 5.82
C LEU A 132 0.58 2.91 5.45
N THR A 133 -0.09 2.41 4.41
CA THR A 133 0.11 1.06 3.90
C THR A 133 1.56 0.82 3.48
N PHE A 134 2.14 1.78 2.77
CA PHE A 134 3.54 1.72 2.34
C PHE A 134 4.51 1.73 3.53
N THR A 135 4.31 2.63 4.49
CA THR A 135 5.17 2.73 5.68
C THR A 135 5.12 1.46 6.52
N ILE A 136 3.91 0.93 6.78
CA ILE A 136 3.73 -0.33 7.52
C ILE A 136 4.32 -1.50 6.73
N GLY A 137 4.12 -1.53 5.40
CA GLY A 137 4.68 -2.57 4.53
C GLY A 137 6.21 -2.60 4.54
N ILE A 138 6.87 -1.44 4.49
CA ILE A 138 8.33 -1.35 4.63
C ILE A 138 8.79 -1.89 5.98
N PHE A 139 8.12 -1.48 7.06
CA PHE A 139 8.47 -1.92 8.41
C PHE A 139 8.29 -3.43 8.56
N ASP A 140 7.18 -4.00 8.07
CA ASP A 140 6.91 -5.44 8.04
C ASP A 140 7.97 -6.19 7.22
N ALA A 141 8.34 -5.67 6.05
CA ALA A 141 9.38 -6.26 5.20
C ALA A 141 10.75 -6.30 5.87
N ILE A 142 11.13 -5.22 6.57
CA ILE A 142 12.40 -5.15 7.32
C ILE A 142 12.40 -6.17 8.46
N LEU A 143 11.31 -6.29 9.22
CA LEU A 143 11.17 -7.26 10.30
C LEU A 143 11.25 -8.70 9.77
N THR A 144 10.45 -9.01 8.76
CA THR A 144 10.41 -10.33 8.12
C THR A 144 11.78 -10.72 7.57
N PHE A 145 12.43 -9.81 6.85
CA PHE A 145 13.76 -10.03 6.29
C PHE A 145 14.81 -10.28 7.38
N SER A 146 14.82 -9.46 8.43
CA SER A 146 15.76 -9.59 9.54
C SER A 146 15.60 -10.92 10.27
N LEU A 147 14.37 -11.33 10.58
CA LEU A 147 14.10 -12.59 11.26
C LEU A 147 14.49 -13.79 10.40
N ASN A 148 14.14 -13.78 9.10
CA ASN A 148 14.50 -14.88 8.19
C ASN A 148 16.02 -15.00 8.00
N ILE A 149 16.74 -13.88 7.90
CA ILE A 149 18.21 -13.90 7.84
C ILE A 149 18.80 -14.48 9.13
N LEU A 150 18.31 -14.08 10.31
CA LEU A 150 18.77 -14.62 11.57
C LEU A 150 18.57 -16.13 11.64
N ILE A 151 17.39 -16.63 11.28
CA ILE A 151 17.10 -18.07 11.25
C ILE A 151 18.02 -18.79 10.27
N LEU A 152 18.18 -18.28 9.06
CA LEU A 152 19.01 -18.91 8.04
C LEU A 152 20.50 -18.92 8.43
N TYR A 153 20.97 -17.84 9.08
CA TYR A 153 22.35 -17.74 9.56
C TYR A 153 22.68 -18.79 10.64
N THR A 154 21.71 -19.16 11.48
CA THR A 154 21.89 -20.25 12.49
C THR A 154 21.96 -21.62 11.82
N ILE A 155 21.37 -21.81 10.64
CA ILE A 155 21.36 -23.08 9.91
C ILE A 155 22.64 -23.21 9.06
N SER A 156 22.94 -22.20 8.25
CA SER A 156 24.11 -22.23 7.35
C SER A 156 24.52 -20.83 6.92
N ARG A 157 25.74 -20.44 7.26
CA ARG A 157 26.32 -19.17 6.82
C ARG A 157 26.43 -19.06 5.30
N THR A 158 26.82 -20.15 4.65
CA THR A 158 27.00 -20.18 3.17
C THR A 158 25.66 -19.93 2.46
N LEU A 159 24.58 -20.57 2.90
CA LEU A 159 23.24 -20.35 2.36
C LEU A 159 22.77 -18.90 2.58
N THR A 160 23.07 -18.31 3.73
CA THR A 160 22.72 -16.92 4.03
C THR A 160 23.39 -15.96 3.05
N PHE A 161 24.68 -16.12 2.82
CA PHE A 161 25.43 -15.28 1.86
C PHE A 161 24.96 -15.47 0.42
N SER A 162 24.67 -16.72 0.01
CA SER A 162 24.17 -16.99 -1.35
C SER A 162 22.80 -16.39 -1.57
N LEU A 163 21.88 -16.49 -0.58
CA LEU A 163 20.56 -15.87 -0.66
C LEU A 163 20.66 -14.34 -0.68
N PHE A 164 21.51 -13.74 0.13
CA PHE A 164 21.72 -12.29 0.13
C PHE A 164 22.23 -11.80 -1.21
N THR A 165 23.20 -12.49 -1.80
CA THR A 165 23.75 -12.16 -3.12
C THR A 165 22.67 -12.31 -4.21
N PHE A 166 21.89 -13.39 -4.16
CA PHE A 166 20.78 -13.59 -5.08
C PHE A 166 19.72 -12.48 -4.95
N ALA A 167 19.32 -12.13 -3.73
CA ALA A 167 18.35 -11.07 -3.48
C ALA A 167 18.85 -9.71 -3.99
N ALA A 168 20.11 -9.38 -3.78
CA ALA A 168 20.72 -8.15 -4.27
C ALA A 168 20.75 -8.08 -5.81
N LEU A 169 21.13 -9.17 -6.48
CA LEU A 169 21.13 -9.27 -7.94
C LEU A 169 19.70 -9.17 -8.50
N ALA A 170 18.75 -9.92 -7.95
CA ALA A 170 17.36 -9.91 -8.37
C ALA A 170 16.73 -8.53 -8.19
N SER A 171 16.97 -7.86 -7.05
CA SER A 171 16.48 -6.50 -6.79
C SER A 171 17.09 -5.49 -7.77
N SER A 172 18.38 -5.60 -8.08
CA SER A 172 19.04 -4.73 -9.05
C SER A 172 18.46 -4.87 -10.45
N LEU A 173 18.18 -6.11 -10.88
CA LEU A 173 17.52 -6.39 -12.17
C LEU A 173 16.09 -5.83 -12.20
N LEU A 174 15.32 -5.99 -11.11
CA LEU A 174 13.96 -5.46 -10.99
C LEU A 174 13.95 -3.93 -11.04
N ILE A 175 14.88 -3.26 -10.36
CA ILE A 175 15.01 -1.80 -10.41
C ILE A 175 15.35 -1.34 -11.85
N TYR A 176 16.26 -2.03 -12.52
CA TYR A 176 16.63 -1.69 -13.89
C TYR A 176 15.45 -1.86 -14.86
N ALA A 177 14.74 -2.99 -14.79
CA ALA A 177 13.55 -3.23 -15.62
C ALA A 177 12.40 -2.29 -15.25
N GLY A 178 12.23 -2.00 -13.95
CA GLY A 178 11.18 -1.12 -13.43
C GLY A 178 11.25 0.31 -13.97
N LYS A 179 12.46 0.85 -14.17
CA LYS A 179 12.63 2.18 -14.78
C LYS A 179 11.98 2.28 -16.18
N ARG A 180 12.08 1.21 -16.95
CA ARG A 180 11.44 1.16 -18.28
C ARG A 180 9.92 1.03 -18.18
N LEU A 181 9.43 0.25 -17.20
CA LEU A 181 8.00 0.09 -16.95
C LEU A 181 7.32 1.39 -16.50
N VAL A 182 7.99 2.21 -15.67
CA VAL A 182 7.47 3.52 -15.26
C VAL A 182 7.23 4.42 -16.48
N LYS A 183 8.16 4.45 -17.44
CA LYS A 183 7.98 5.23 -18.66
C LYS A 183 6.80 4.71 -19.48
N ILE A 184 6.71 3.39 -19.69
CA ILE A 184 5.61 2.76 -20.43
C ILE A 184 4.27 3.06 -19.77
N ASN A 185 4.19 2.96 -18.44
CA ASN A 185 2.96 3.27 -17.70
C ASN A 185 2.57 4.76 -17.82
N PHE A 186 3.55 5.66 -17.82
CA PHE A 186 3.29 7.08 -18.06
C PHE A 186 2.75 7.34 -19.47
N ASP A 187 3.38 6.73 -20.49
CA ASP A 187 2.93 6.84 -21.87
C ASP A 187 1.51 6.24 -22.05
N GLN A 188 1.23 5.10 -21.40
CA GLN A 188 -0.10 4.49 -21.38
C GLN A 188 -1.17 5.42 -20.80
N LEU A 189 -0.90 6.01 -19.63
CA LEU A 189 -1.84 6.96 -18.99
C LEU A 189 -2.10 8.18 -19.87
N ARG A 190 -1.07 8.66 -20.56
CA ARG A 190 -1.21 9.77 -21.51
C ARG A 190 -2.12 9.39 -22.67
N TYR A 191 -1.86 8.25 -23.34
CA TYR A 191 -2.71 7.80 -24.44
C TYR A 191 -4.15 7.51 -24.02
N GLU A 192 -4.35 7.00 -22.80
CA GLU A 192 -5.70 6.79 -22.24
C GLU A 192 -6.42 8.13 -22.02
N ALA A 193 -5.69 9.14 -21.52
CA ALA A 193 -6.24 10.49 -21.37
C ALA A 193 -6.58 11.13 -22.74
N ASP A 194 -5.70 11.01 -23.74
CA ASP A 194 -5.92 11.51 -25.08
C ASP A 194 -7.12 10.81 -25.75
N PHE A 195 -7.24 9.49 -25.59
CA PHE A 195 -8.39 8.71 -26.07
C PHE A 195 -9.70 9.16 -25.40
N ARG A 196 -9.70 9.33 -24.10
CA ARG A 196 -10.86 9.84 -23.36
C ARG A 196 -11.25 11.24 -23.81
N TYR A 197 -10.27 12.10 -24.05
CA TYR A 197 -10.51 13.44 -24.57
C TYR A 197 -11.15 13.38 -25.97
N GLY A 198 -10.67 12.54 -26.87
CA GLY A 198 -11.27 12.32 -28.20
C GLY A 198 -12.73 11.90 -28.11
N LEU A 199 -13.05 10.94 -27.24
CA LEU A 199 -14.45 10.51 -27.03
C LEU A 199 -15.35 11.63 -26.48
N VAL A 200 -14.84 12.44 -25.57
CA VAL A 200 -15.57 13.61 -25.04
C VAL A 200 -15.73 14.66 -26.11
N HIS A 201 -14.73 14.89 -26.95
CA HIS A 201 -14.80 15.82 -28.08
C HIS A 201 -15.90 15.42 -29.07
N ILE A 202 -15.95 14.15 -29.49
CA ILE A 202 -17.01 13.61 -30.36
C ILE A 202 -18.38 13.79 -29.73
N ARG A 203 -18.52 13.45 -28.44
CA ARG A 203 -19.79 13.60 -27.73
C ARG A 203 -20.27 15.06 -27.68
N ASN A 204 -19.36 15.98 -27.39
CA ASN A 204 -19.70 17.40 -27.24
C ASN A 204 -19.99 18.09 -28.57
N ASN A 205 -19.44 17.57 -29.71
CA ASN A 205 -19.63 18.10 -31.03
C ASN A 205 -20.50 17.20 -31.90
N SER A 206 -21.27 16.28 -31.30
CA SER A 206 -22.05 15.26 -32.01
C SER A 206 -23.03 15.83 -33.07
N GLU A 207 -23.67 16.96 -32.78
CA GLU A 207 -24.58 17.64 -33.74
C GLU A 207 -23.82 18.18 -34.92
N ALA A 208 -22.68 18.81 -34.73
CA ALA A 208 -21.85 19.34 -35.82
C ALA A 208 -21.29 18.20 -36.69
N ILE A 209 -20.79 17.14 -36.08
CA ILE A 209 -20.26 15.96 -36.76
C ILE A 209 -21.34 15.32 -37.60
N ALA A 210 -22.55 15.12 -37.05
CA ALA A 210 -23.67 14.54 -37.78
C ALA A 210 -24.16 15.44 -38.95
N PHE A 211 -24.18 16.76 -38.71
CA PHE A 211 -24.62 17.72 -39.72
C PHE A 211 -23.68 17.80 -40.94
N TYR A 212 -22.37 17.73 -40.69
CA TYR A 212 -21.34 17.81 -41.74
C TYR A 212 -20.86 16.44 -42.24
N SER A 213 -21.45 15.33 -41.79
CA SER A 213 -21.01 13.95 -42.08
C SER A 213 -19.52 13.75 -41.79
N GLY A 214 -19.08 14.27 -40.63
CA GLY A 214 -17.67 14.31 -40.18
C GLY A 214 -17.18 13.05 -39.47
N GLU A 215 -17.87 11.89 -39.62
CA GLU A 215 -17.50 10.65 -38.89
C GLU A 215 -16.14 10.10 -39.35
N TYR A 216 -15.78 10.28 -40.62
CA TYR A 216 -14.52 9.75 -41.14
C TYR A 216 -13.27 10.48 -40.63
N PRO A 217 -13.20 11.84 -40.60
CA PRO A 217 -12.05 12.54 -40.02
C PRO A 217 -11.94 12.44 -38.51
N GLU A 218 -13.02 12.13 -37.80
CA GLU A 218 -13.00 11.94 -36.32
C GLU A 218 -12.62 10.51 -35.89
N ASN A 219 -12.52 9.59 -36.87
CA ASN A 219 -12.16 8.19 -36.60
C ASN A 219 -10.64 7.97 -36.75
N VAL A 220 -9.85 8.66 -35.88
CA VAL A 220 -8.38 8.56 -35.87
C VAL A 220 -7.89 7.91 -34.58
#